data_35f8d3850eb380da3ec27d03043c1666
#
_entry.id   35f8d3850eb380da3ec27d03043c1666
#
_cell.length_a   1.000
_cell.length_b   1.000
_cell.length_c   1.000
_cell.angle_alpha   90.00
_cell.angle_beta   90.00
_cell.angle_gamma   90.00
#
_symmetry.space_group_name_H-M   'P 1'
#
loop_
_entity.id
_entity.type
_entity.pdbx_description
1 polymer ?
#
loop_
_entity_poly.entity_id
_entity_poly.type
_entity_poly.pdbx_seq_one_letter_code
_entity_poly.pdbx_strand_id
1 'polypeptide(L)'
;MSAKWERDSDASKGTLTFEIDVDTIKKGLDEAFVETKKKITVPGFRKGRVPRQIFDQMYGEESLYQDALNKVLPQAYSDAVKEAGIEPVAQPQINIKSMDKDQPWVLTASVDVKPEVKLGDYKGMEVPKQDTTVSDADVDAELEKKRQQQAELVLKENKPAEKGDTVVIDYEGSIDGKKFDGGSADNYSLELGSGSFIPGFEDQLIGHNTDDDVDVKVTFPEDYHAKDLAGKEAIFKVKVHEIKEKQLPELDDDFAKDVDEDVDTLAELKDKTKKELQENKDNQAKAAIEDAAINAAVENAKIQDIPQSMLDEDTNRQMQQYLAGMQQQGISPQMYFQITGTKEDDLKKQFAADAEQRVKTNLVLEAIVDDADLAATEDEIKAEISDLAKQYGMKEDQVKNALSEDMLTHDIKIRKAVDLVADSAKQVEKADDKKEDK
;
A
#
# COMPACT_ATOMS: atom_id res chain seq x y z
N MET A 1 6.74 42.54 -1.15
CA MET A 1 5.39 41.99 -1.32
C MET A 1 4.70 42.04 0.02
N SER A 2 3.39 42.28 0.11
CA SER A 2 2.70 42.26 1.39
C SER A 2 1.76 41.05 1.35
N ALA A 3 2.05 40.08 2.22
CA ALA A 3 1.23 38.91 2.36
C ALA A 3 0.49 38.95 3.70
N LYS A 4 -0.82 38.71 3.69
CA LYS A 4 -1.66 38.65 4.90
C LYS A 4 -2.37 37.32 4.95
N TRP A 5 -2.11 36.55 6.01
CA TRP A 5 -2.81 35.33 6.29
C TRP A 5 -3.94 35.54 7.29
N GLU A 6 -5.13 35.09 6.95
CA GLU A 6 -6.30 35.11 7.83
C GLU A 6 -6.85 33.68 7.91
N ARG A 7 -6.76 33.07 9.12
CA ARG A 7 -7.36 31.76 9.36
C ARG A 7 -8.88 31.87 9.37
N ASP A 8 -9.54 30.90 8.79
CA ASP A 8 -10.99 30.74 8.87
C ASP A 8 -11.40 30.20 10.24
N SER A 9 -12.70 30.02 10.48
CA SER A 9 -13.22 29.36 11.69
C SER A 9 -12.75 27.90 11.81
N ASP A 10 -12.44 27.27 10.69
CA ASP A 10 -11.76 25.98 10.58
C ASP A 10 -10.25 26.23 10.66
N ALA A 11 -9.61 25.70 11.72
CA ALA A 11 -8.22 26.02 12.03
C ALA A 11 -7.21 25.60 10.97
N SER A 12 -7.56 24.66 10.11
CA SER A 12 -6.71 24.12 9.05
C SER A 12 -6.94 24.75 7.69
N LYS A 13 -7.77 25.82 7.62
CA LYS A 13 -8.06 26.60 6.38
C LYS A 13 -7.91 28.06 6.63
N GLY A 14 -7.67 28.81 5.55
CA GLY A 14 -7.64 30.24 5.60
C GLY A 14 -7.45 30.89 4.25
N THR A 15 -7.43 32.21 4.27
CA THR A 15 -7.28 33.04 3.10
C THR A 15 -5.94 33.76 3.15
N LEU A 16 -5.08 33.51 2.18
CA LEU A 16 -3.85 34.25 1.95
C LEU A 16 -4.13 35.37 0.95
N THR A 17 -4.05 36.63 1.39
CA THR A 17 -4.11 37.78 0.52
C THR A 17 -2.68 38.26 0.23
N PHE A 18 -2.33 38.40 -1.03
CA PHE A 18 -1.01 38.86 -1.43
C PHE A 18 -1.04 39.80 -2.66
N GLU A 19 0.00 40.58 -2.80
CA GLU A 19 0.14 41.56 -3.85
C GLU A 19 1.32 41.22 -4.76
N ILE A 20 1.11 41.35 -6.08
CA ILE A 20 2.16 41.27 -7.07
C ILE A 20 2.53 42.72 -7.44
N ASP A 21 3.77 43.08 -7.25
CA ASP A 21 4.25 44.44 -7.54
C ASP A 21 4.26 44.76 -9.03
N VAL A 22 4.18 46.05 -9.34
CA VAL A 22 4.10 46.58 -10.72
C VAL A 22 5.29 46.19 -11.59
N ASP A 23 6.49 46.08 -11.03
CA ASP A 23 7.69 45.71 -11.79
C ASP A 23 7.67 44.21 -12.18
N THR A 24 7.20 43.35 -11.31
CA THR A 24 6.97 41.93 -11.59
C THR A 24 5.86 41.74 -12.64
N ILE A 25 4.77 42.51 -12.54
CA ILE A 25 3.69 42.51 -13.53
C ILE A 25 4.22 42.95 -14.91
N LYS A 26 5.01 44.00 -15.00
CA LYS A 26 5.58 44.46 -16.27
C LYS A 26 6.45 43.40 -16.93
N LYS A 27 7.29 42.70 -16.15
CA LYS A 27 8.09 41.59 -16.68
C LYS A 27 7.19 40.46 -17.22
N GLY A 28 6.16 40.07 -16.47
CA GLY A 28 5.19 39.05 -16.91
C GLY A 28 4.45 39.47 -18.19
N LEU A 29 4.04 40.75 -18.30
CA LEU A 29 3.40 41.29 -19.48
C LEU A 29 4.32 41.28 -20.71
N ASP A 30 5.60 41.60 -20.53
CA ASP A 30 6.57 41.57 -21.61
C ASP A 30 6.82 40.15 -22.11
N GLU A 31 6.92 39.17 -21.20
CA GLU A 31 7.05 37.77 -21.55
C GLU A 31 5.80 37.23 -22.24
N ALA A 32 4.61 37.53 -21.71
CA ALA A 32 3.34 37.17 -22.32
C ALA A 32 3.20 37.76 -23.73
N PHE A 33 3.57 39.00 -23.92
CA PHE A 33 3.58 39.63 -25.24
C PHE A 33 4.55 38.94 -26.22
N VAL A 34 5.77 38.56 -25.79
CA VAL A 34 6.73 37.85 -26.64
C VAL A 34 6.17 36.50 -27.13
N GLU A 35 5.36 35.83 -26.36
CA GLU A 35 4.71 34.59 -26.77
C GLU A 35 3.47 34.84 -27.64
N THR A 36 2.60 35.78 -27.23
CA THR A 36 1.35 36.06 -27.90
C THR A 36 1.59 36.61 -29.31
N LYS A 37 2.57 37.52 -29.51
CA LYS A 37 2.91 38.04 -30.84
C LYS A 37 3.32 36.94 -31.85
N LYS A 38 3.84 35.80 -31.40
CA LYS A 38 4.19 34.67 -32.27
C LYS A 38 2.95 33.91 -32.74
N LYS A 39 1.86 33.97 -31.99
CA LYS A 39 0.62 33.21 -32.26
C LYS A 39 -0.37 33.98 -33.11
N ILE A 40 -0.37 35.34 -33.04
CA ILE A 40 -1.33 36.20 -33.70
C ILE A 40 -0.84 36.69 -35.06
N THR A 41 -1.82 37.08 -35.91
CA THR A 41 -1.56 37.79 -37.19
C THR A 41 -2.22 39.17 -37.11
N VAL A 42 -1.39 40.20 -37.27
CA VAL A 42 -1.85 41.59 -37.23
C VAL A 42 -1.74 42.21 -38.65
N PRO A 43 -2.83 42.82 -39.17
CA PRO A 43 -2.79 43.47 -40.49
C PRO A 43 -1.64 44.49 -40.57
N GLY A 44 -0.86 44.44 -41.65
CA GLY A 44 0.28 45.30 -41.89
C GLY A 44 1.61 44.86 -41.26
N PHE A 45 1.61 43.78 -40.48
CA PHE A 45 2.84 43.24 -39.89
C PHE A 45 3.05 41.76 -40.20
N ARG A 46 4.32 41.39 -40.40
CA ARG A 46 4.68 39.98 -40.50
C ARG A 46 4.45 39.30 -39.14
N LYS A 47 3.93 38.10 -39.13
CA LYS A 47 3.70 37.27 -37.93
C LYS A 47 4.91 37.29 -36.99
N GLY A 48 4.69 37.61 -35.72
CA GLY A 48 5.74 37.69 -34.70
C GLY A 48 6.56 38.98 -34.70
N ARG A 49 6.25 39.95 -35.54
CA ARG A 49 7.01 41.24 -35.69
C ARG A 49 6.22 42.50 -35.29
N VAL A 50 5.03 42.35 -34.72
CA VAL A 50 4.24 43.50 -34.25
C VAL A 50 4.93 44.14 -33.04
N PRO A 51 5.09 45.50 -33.04
CA PRO A 51 5.57 46.24 -31.87
C PRO A 51 4.55 46.26 -30.74
N ARG A 52 5.01 46.33 -29.46
CA ARG A 52 4.17 46.33 -28.27
C ARG A 52 3.10 47.46 -28.33
N GLN A 53 3.49 48.68 -28.65
CA GLN A 53 2.57 49.82 -28.74
C GLN A 53 1.40 49.60 -29.72
N ILE A 54 1.69 48.98 -30.86
CA ILE A 54 0.65 48.69 -31.86
C ILE A 54 -0.28 47.58 -31.36
N PHE A 55 0.29 46.58 -30.68
CA PHE A 55 -0.51 45.52 -30.07
C PHE A 55 -1.46 46.11 -29.01
N ASP A 56 -0.94 46.92 -28.09
CA ASP A 56 -1.73 47.51 -27.00
C ASP A 56 -2.82 48.47 -27.53
N GLN A 57 -2.58 49.19 -28.65
CA GLN A 57 -3.63 49.98 -29.31
C GLN A 57 -4.74 49.13 -29.93
N MET A 58 -4.42 47.99 -30.47
CA MET A 58 -5.39 47.14 -31.19
C MET A 58 -6.17 46.18 -30.28
N TYR A 59 -5.52 45.63 -29.30
CA TYR A 59 -6.08 44.55 -28.46
C TYR A 59 -6.25 44.96 -26.99
N GLY A 60 -5.65 46.07 -26.58
CA GLY A 60 -5.55 46.47 -25.19
C GLY A 60 -4.46 45.67 -24.45
N GLU A 61 -3.78 46.32 -23.51
CA GLU A 61 -2.79 45.66 -22.63
C GLU A 61 -3.44 44.54 -21.77
N GLU A 62 -4.69 44.74 -21.38
CA GLU A 62 -5.50 43.82 -20.56
C GLU A 62 -5.66 42.44 -21.20
N SER A 63 -5.57 42.36 -22.54
CA SER A 63 -5.59 41.09 -23.26
C SER A 63 -4.43 40.16 -22.91
N LEU A 64 -3.36 40.66 -22.30
CA LEU A 64 -2.19 39.91 -21.86
C LEU A 64 -2.22 39.59 -20.37
N TYR A 65 -3.18 40.10 -19.59
CA TYR A 65 -3.18 39.99 -18.13
C TYR A 65 -3.24 38.55 -17.67
N GLN A 66 -4.09 37.73 -18.27
CA GLN A 66 -4.21 36.33 -17.90
C GLN A 66 -2.92 35.54 -18.18
N ASP A 67 -2.31 35.76 -19.36
CA ASP A 67 -1.06 35.10 -19.72
C ASP A 67 0.10 35.56 -18.84
N ALA A 68 0.14 36.86 -18.50
CA ALA A 68 1.14 37.44 -17.59
C ALA A 68 0.96 36.88 -16.17
N LEU A 69 -0.29 36.84 -15.68
CA LEU A 69 -0.59 36.27 -14.36
C LEU A 69 -0.12 34.81 -14.25
N ASN A 70 -0.42 33.97 -15.24
CA ASN A 70 0.00 32.59 -15.26
C ASN A 70 1.53 32.41 -15.17
N LYS A 71 2.31 33.41 -15.61
CA LYS A 71 3.78 33.37 -15.53
C LYS A 71 4.32 33.82 -14.17
N VAL A 72 3.72 34.85 -13.58
CA VAL A 72 4.24 35.44 -12.34
C VAL A 72 3.64 34.84 -11.08
N LEU A 73 2.45 34.23 -11.17
CA LEU A 73 1.69 33.69 -10.05
C LEU A 73 2.44 32.61 -9.26
N PRO A 74 3.12 31.62 -9.88
CA PRO A 74 3.78 30.55 -9.12
C PRO A 74 4.84 31.09 -8.15
N GLN A 75 5.66 32.03 -8.63
CA GLN A 75 6.70 32.66 -7.81
C GLN A 75 6.09 33.55 -6.73
N ALA A 76 5.13 34.40 -7.11
CA ALA A 76 4.46 35.32 -6.19
C ALA A 76 3.74 34.60 -5.06
N TYR A 77 3.08 33.50 -5.38
CA TYR A 77 2.44 32.61 -4.38
C TYR A 77 3.47 31.96 -3.44
N SER A 78 4.54 31.42 -3.99
CA SER A 78 5.62 30.81 -3.19
C SER A 78 6.24 31.81 -2.20
N ASP A 79 6.49 33.04 -2.67
CA ASP A 79 7.06 34.08 -1.82
C ASP A 79 6.07 34.56 -0.74
N ALA A 80 4.77 34.66 -1.09
CA ALA A 80 3.71 34.99 -0.15
C ALA A 80 3.50 33.91 0.94
N VAL A 81 3.57 32.64 0.58
CA VAL A 81 3.52 31.51 1.53
C VAL A 81 4.67 31.57 2.52
N LYS A 82 5.91 31.82 2.04
CA LYS A 82 7.09 31.97 2.90
C LYS A 82 6.97 33.16 3.84
N GLU A 83 6.51 34.31 3.33
CA GLU A 83 6.32 35.52 4.13
C GLU A 83 5.24 35.33 5.21
N ALA A 84 4.16 34.60 4.88
CA ALA A 84 3.08 34.27 5.81
C ALA A 84 3.45 33.17 6.83
N GLY A 85 4.54 32.43 6.60
CA GLY A 85 4.98 31.34 7.48
C GLY A 85 3.98 30.18 7.57
N ILE A 86 3.29 29.87 6.47
CA ILE A 86 2.30 28.79 6.42
C ILE A 86 2.82 27.61 5.57
N GLU A 87 2.34 26.42 5.87
CA GLU A 87 2.65 25.18 5.13
C GLU A 87 1.39 24.69 4.39
N PRO A 88 1.21 25.05 3.10
CA PRO A 88 0.10 24.56 2.31
C PRO A 88 0.19 23.07 2.08
N VAL A 89 -0.93 22.36 2.24
CA VAL A 89 -1.03 20.91 2.02
C VAL A 89 -1.80 20.54 0.76
N ALA A 90 -2.32 21.52 0.05
CA ALA A 90 -3.04 21.32 -1.22
C ALA A 90 -2.80 22.50 -2.18
N GLN A 91 -3.19 22.27 -3.45
CA GLN A 91 -3.17 23.38 -4.42
C GLN A 91 -4.19 24.45 -4.01
N PRO A 92 -3.76 25.74 -3.95
CA PRO A 92 -4.64 26.82 -3.55
C PRO A 92 -5.71 27.11 -4.59
N GLN A 93 -6.88 27.55 -4.14
CA GLN A 93 -7.87 28.17 -5.02
C GLN A 93 -7.59 29.67 -5.11
N ILE A 94 -7.09 30.10 -6.27
CA ILE A 94 -6.72 31.51 -6.49
C ILE A 94 -7.93 32.29 -7.00
N ASN A 95 -8.19 33.43 -6.37
CA ASN A 95 -9.18 34.40 -6.80
C ASN A 95 -8.52 35.78 -7.01
N ILE A 96 -8.91 36.45 -8.08
CA ILE A 96 -8.40 37.78 -8.42
C ILE A 96 -9.29 38.80 -7.71
N LYS A 97 -8.71 39.64 -6.88
CA LYS A 97 -9.39 40.73 -6.21
C LYS A 97 -9.34 42.02 -7.02
N SER A 98 -8.15 42.36 -7.55
CA SER A 98 -7.99 43.46 -8.50
C SER A 98 -6.79 43.25 -9.42
N MET A 99 -6.92 43.70 -10.67
CA MET A 99 -5.87 43.68 -11.69
C MET A 99 -5.93 45.00 -12.47
N ASP A 100 -5.74 46.11 -11.74
CA ASP A 100 -5.82 47.44 -12.34
C ASP A 100 -4.50 47.80 -13.01
N LYS A 101 -4.58 48.62 -14.07
CA LYS A 101 -3.41 49.08 -14.80
C LYS A 101 -2.55 49.98 -13.91
N ASP A 102 -1.22 49.77 -14.00
CA ASP A 102 -0.19 50.52 -13.24
C ASP A 102 -0.38 50.47 -11.70
N GLN A 103 -1.16 49.51 -11.20
CA GLN A 103 -1.32 49.21 -9.77
C GLN A 103 -0.83 47.80 -9.46
N PRO A 104 -0.42 47.53 -8.23
CA PRO A 104 -0.19 46.14 -7.80
C PRO A 104 -1.43 45.29 -7.99
N TRP A 105 -1.25 44.07 -8.49
CA TRP A 105 -2.36 43.13 -8.57
C TRP A 105 -2.59 42.45 -7.21
N VAL A 106 -3.82 42.44 -6.76
CA VAL A 106 -4.19 41.86 -5.48
C VAL A 106 -4.94 40.53 -5.71
N LEU A 107 -4.41 39.49 -5.14
CA LEU A 107 -4.97 38.14 -5.24
C LEU A 107 -5.28 37.60 -3.85
N THR A 108 -6.24 36.68 -3.82
CA THR A 108 -6.53 35.90 -2.64
C THR A 108 -6.43 34.42 -2.98
N ALA A 109 -5.81 33.66 -2.10
CA ALA A 109 -5.73 32.19 -2.19
C ALA A 109 -6.46 31.58 -1.01
N SER A 110 -7.44 30.71 -1.27
CA SER A 110 -7.97 29.82 -0.23
C SER A 110 -7.00 28.64 -0.11
N VAL A 111 -6.45 28.43 1.09
CA VAL A 111 -5.35 27.50 1.33
C VAL A 111 -5.71 26.57 2.48
N ASP A 112 -5.59 25.26 2.24
CA ASP A 112 -5.55 24.28 3.29
C ASP A 112 -4.12 24.20 3.81
N VAL A 113 -3.94 24.31 5.13
CA VAL A 113 -2.63 24.28 5.80
C VAL A 113 -2.50 23.06 6.68
N LYS A 114 -1.24 22.67 6.92
CA LYS A 114 -0.90 21.57 7.82
C LYS A 114 -1.52 21.82 9.21
N PRO A 115 -2.27 20.84 9.78
CA PRO A 115 -2.85 20.96 11.12
C PRO A 115 -1.78 21.07 12.19
N GLU A 116 -2.04 21.88 13.21
CA GLU A 116 -1.18 21.91 14.40
C GLU A 116 -1.37 20.64 15.23
N VAL A 117 -0.27 20.03 15.64
CA VAL A 117 -0.23 18.87 16.51
C VAL A 117 0.29 19.31 17.88
N LYS A 118 -0.48 19.02 18.92
CA LYS A 118 -0.01 19.15 20.30
C LYS A 118 0.29 17.75 20.82
N LEU A 119 1.57 17.44 20.94
CA LEU A 119 2.02 16.19 21.46
C LEU A 119 1.59 15.99 22.91
N GLY A 120 1.14 14.77 23.24
CA GLY A 120 1.08 14.28 24.61
C GLY A 120 2.37 13.55 24.97
N ASP A 121 2.28 12.67 25.96
CA ASP A 121 3.40 11.76 26.25
C ASP A 121 3.55 10.76 25.10
N TYR A 122 4.72 10.72 24.48
CA TYR A 122 5.06 9.80 23.40
C TYR A 122 6.27 8.92 23.73
N LYS A 123 6.92 9.13 24.91
CA LYS A 123 8.00 8.29 25.42
C LYS A 123 7.52 7.46 26.61
N GLY A 124 8.01 6.23 26.68
CA GLY A 124 7.68 5.32 27.79
C GLY A 124 6.24 4.80 27.77
N MET A 125 5.63 4.72 26.57
CA MET A 125 4.29 4.18 26.37
C MET A 125 4.22 2.72 26.83
N GLU A 126 3.12 2.34 27.45
CA GLU A 126 2.87 0.95 27.82
C GLU A 126 2.33 0.19 26.60
N VAL A 127 3.02 -0.86 26.21
CA VAL A 127 2.67 -1.70 25.05
C VAL A 127 2.56 -3.17 25.48
N PRO A 128 1.73 -3.98 24.81
CA PRO A 128 1.63 -5.41 25.11
C PRO A 128 2.97 -6.11 24.91
N LYS A 129 3.37 -6.90 25.93
CA LYS A 129 4.57 -7.74 25.83
C LYS A 129 4.42 -8.75 24.69
N GLN A 130 5.46 -8.85 23.87
CA GLN A 130 5.53 -9.80 22.79
C GLN A 130 6.33 -11.04 23.22
N ASP A 131 5.85 -12.23 22.83
CA ASP A 131 6.57 -13.48 23.04
C ASP A 131 7.43 -13.78 21.81
N THR A 132 8.73 -13.69 21.99
CA THR A 132 9.72 -14.01 20.94
C THR A 132 10.36 -15.37 21.12
N THR A 133 9.89 -16.17 22.08
CA THR A 133 10.49 -17.47 22.39
C THR A 133 10.24 -18.46 21.25
N VAL A 134 11.30 -19.08 20.74
CA VAL A 134 11.23 -20.22 19.81
C VAL A 134 11.50 -21.49 20.57
N SER A 135 10.48 -22.34 20.69
CA SER A 135 10.61 -23.67 21.31
C SER A 135 11.13 -24.70 20.30
N ASP A 136 11.69 -25.80 20.82
CA ASP A 136 12.08 -26.92 19.95
C ASP A 136 10.86 -27.54 19.23
N ALA A 137 9.66 -27.44 19.82
CA ALA A 137 8.42 -27.87 19.17
C ALA A 137 8.07 -26.99 17.94
N ASP A 138 8.36 -25.68 17.96
CA ASP A 138 8.17 -24.81 16.80
C ASP A 138 9.12 -25.20 15.66
N VAL A 139 10.38 -25.56 16.01
CA VAL A 139 11.36 -26.03 15.03
C VAL A 139 10.93 -27.36 14.42
N ASP A 140 10.51 -28.31 15.25
CA ASP A 140 10.05 -29.62 14.78
C ASP A 140 8.79 -29.48 13.90
N ALA A 141 7.88 -28.56 14.22
CA ALA A 141 6.69 -28.28 13.40
C ALA A 141 7.06 -27.67 12.03
N GLU A 142 8.03 -26.78 11.97
CA GLU A 142 8.49 -26.21 10.70
C GLU A 142 9.25 -27.24 9.85
N LEU A 143 10.04 -28.10 10.48
CA LEU A 143 10.69 -29.21 9.78
C LEU A 143 9.68 -30.23 9.25
N GLU A 144 8.61 -30.53 10.00
CA GLU A 144 7.54 -31.41 9.52
C GLU A 144 6.81 -30.81 8.34
N LYS A 145 6.61 -29.49 8.32
CA LYS A 145 6.04 -28.79 7.18
C LYS A 145 6.95 -28.86 5.95
N LYS A 146 8.27 -28.63 6.10
CA LYS A 146 9.26 -28.83 5.04
C LYS A 146 9.27 -30.30 4.55
N ARG A 147 9.15 -31.27 5.46
CA ARG A 147 9.05 -32.69 5.18
C ARG A 147 7.81 -33.05 4.34
N GLN A 148 6.68 -32.44 4.66
CA GLN A 148 5.45 -32.63 3.88
C GLN A 148 5.55 -32.03 2.47
N GLN A 149 6.30 -30.94 2.30
CA GLN A 149 6.56 -30.35 0.98
C GLN A 149 7.45 -31.22 0.09
N GLN A 150 8.34 -32.02 0.71
CA GLN A 150 9.23 -32.94 0.03
C GLN A 150 8.64 -34.37 -0.10
N ALA A 151 7.35 -34.54 0.27
CA ALA A 151 6.70 -35.85 0.17
C ALA A 151 6.60 -36.32 -1.28
N GLU A 152 6.98 -37.55 -1.53
CA GLU A 152 6.80 -38.22 -2.81
C GLU A 152 5.45 -38.91 -2.89
N LEU A 153 4.79 -38.83 -4.05
CA LEU A 153 3.56 -39.55 -4.30
C LEU A 153 3.88 -40.94 -4.88
N VAL A 154 3.70 -41.97 -4.08
CA VAL A 154 3.97 -43.39 -4.45
C VAL A 154 2.66 -44.12 -4.68
N LEU A 155 2.59 -44.94 -5.74
CA LEU A 155 1.42 -45.75 -6.03
C LEU A 155 1.14 -46.76 -4.86
N LYS A 156 -0.11 -46.70 -4.40
CA LYS A 156 -0.62 -47.58 -3.32
C LYS A 156 -1.31 -48.79 -3.95
N GLU A 157 -0.53 -49.82 -4.19
CA GLU A 157 -1.08 -51.03 -4.83
C GLU A 157 -1.91 -51.92 -3.85
N ASN A 158 -3.09 -52.34 -4.28
CA ASN A 158 -3.96 -53.29 -3.55
C ASN A 158 -4.37 -52.87 -2.12
N LYS A 159 -4.44 -51.58 -1.86
CA LYS A 159 -4.94 -51.01 -0.58
C LYS A 159 -6.00 -49.96 -0.86
N PRO A 160 -7.02 -49.85 0.01
CA PRO A 160 -8.05 -48.84 -0.14
C PRO A 160 -7.47 -47.42 0.09
N ALA A 161 -8.12 -46.42 -0.50
CA ALA A 161 -7.81 -45.00 -0.30
C ALA A 161 -8.06 -44.59 1.15
N GLU A 162 -7.14 -43.85 1.73
CA GLU A 162 -7.20 -43.28 3.07
C GLU A 162 -7.17 -41.77 3.03
N LYS A 163 -7.53 -41.13 4.12
CA LYS A 163 -7.43 -39.68 4.24
C LYS A 163 -5.96 -39.25 4.11
N GLY A 164 -5.67 -38.28 3.23
CA GLY A 164 -4.33 -37.80 2.90
C GLY A 164 -3.74 -38.45 1.65
N ASP A 165 -4.34 -39.50 1.11
CA ASP A 165 -3.95 -40.10 -0.17
C ASP A 165 -4.38 -39.17 -1.32
N THR A 166 -3.64 -39.19 -2.42
CA THR A 166 -4.03 -38.55 -3.67
C THR A 166 -4.61 -39.59 -4.61
N VAL A 167 -5.88 -39.43 -4.98
CA VAL A 167 -6.55 -40.29 -5.95
C VAL A 167 -6.60 -39.63 -7.30
N VAL A 168 -6.32 -40.39 -8.36
CA VAL A 168 -6.54 -39.97 -9.75
C VAL A 168 -7.89 -40.49 -10.19
N ILE A 169 -8.81 -39.60 -10.50
CA ILE A 169 -10.21 -39.95 -10.76
C ILE A 169 -10.72 -39.35 -12.07
N ASP A 170 -11.65 -40.04 -12.71
CA ASP A 170 -12.60 -39.42 -13.61
C ASP A 170 -13.88 -39.18 -12.84
N TYR A 171 -14.51 -38.02 -13.01
CA TYR A 171 -15.81 -37.77 -12.41
C TYR A 171 -16.77 -37.08 -13.37
N GLU A 172 -18.05 -37.45 -13.23
CA GLU A 172 -19.14 -36.89 -14.02
C GLU A 172 -20.32 -36.56 -13.13
N GLY A 173 -20.58 -35.29 -12.89
CA GLY A 173 -21.66 -34.78 -12.04
C GLY A 173 -22.96 -34.58 -12.80
N SER A 174 -24.07 -34.92 -12.16
CA SER A 174 -25.42 -34.70 -12.64
C SER A 174 -26.36 -34.24 -11.53
N ILE A 175 -27.32 -33.37 -11.88
CA ILE A 175 -28.44 -32.95 -11.04
C ILE A 175 -29.71 -33.37 -11.75
N ASP A 176 -30.58 -34.11 -11.07
CA ASP A 176 -31.81 -34.67 -11.64
C ASP A 176 -31.55 -35.45 -12.96
N GLY A 177 -30.41 -36.14 -13.07
CA GLY A 177 -29.99 -36.93 -14.23
C GLY A 177 -29.49 -36.08 -15.42
N LYS A 178 -29.31 -34.77 -15.26
CA LYS A 178 -28.74 -33.87 -16.27
C LYS A 178 -27.34 -33.42 -15.89
N LYS A 179 -26.39 -33.57 -16.82
CA LYS A 179 -25.02 -33.04 -16.64
C LYS A 179 -25.05 -31.52 -16.57
N PHE A 180 -24.13 -30.93 -15.84
CA PHE A 180 -23.94 -29.48 -15.71
C PHE A 180 -22.51 -29.08 -16.07
N ASP A 181 -22.34 -27.85 -16.51
CA ASP A 181 -21.03 -27.33 -16.92
C ASP A 181 -20.08 -27.22 -15.73
N GLY A 182 -18.83 -27.70 -15.95
CA GLY A 182 -17.82 -27.73 -14.89
C GLY A 182 -17.96 -28.92 -13.93
N GLY A 183 -18.96 -29.81 -14.13
CA GLY A 183 -19.18 -30.98 -13.28
C GLY A 183 -18.42 -32.24 -13.69
N SER A 184 -17.53 -32.21 -14.67
CA SER A 184 -16.78 -33.39 -15.14
C SER A 184 -15.32 -33.09 -15.43
N ALA A 185 -14.45 -34.04 -15.12
CA ALA A 185 -13.06 -34.04 -15.55
C ALA A 185 -12.54 -35.47 -15.63
N ASP A 186 -11.52 -35.66 -16.47
CA ASP A 186 -10.82 -36.92 -16.63
C ASP A 186 -9.41 -36.83 -16.02
N ASN A 187 -8.92 -37.89 -15.40
CA ASN A 187 -7.59 -38.00 -14.78
C ASN A 187 -7.29 -36.84 -13.78
N TYR A 188 -8.28 -36.44 -13.02
CA TYR A 188 -8.10 -35.39 -12.02
C TYR A 188 -7.41 -35.94 -10.76
N SER A 189 -6.34 -35.27 -10.32
CA SER A 189 -5.64 -35.60 -9.08
C SER A 189 -6.29 -34.88 -7.89
N LEU A 190 -6.84 -35.64 -6.95
CA LEU A 190 -7.53 -35.14 -5.78
C LEU A 190 -6.90 -35.69 -4.50
N GLU A 191 -6.44 -34.80 -3.61
CA GLU A 191 -6.00 -35.18 -2.27
C GLU A 191 -7.21 -35.34 -1.34
N LEU A 192 -7.42 -36.53 -0.76
CA LEU A 192 -8.54 -36.80 0.11
C LEU A 192 -8.40 -36.16 1.48
N GLY A 193 -9.34 -35.29 1.84
CA GLY A 193 -9.34 -34.49 3.06
C GLY A 193 -8.74 -33.09 2.88
N SER A 194 -8.43 -32.68 1.64
CA SER A 194 -7.97 -31.32 1.30
C SER A 194 -9.06 -30.25 1.42
N GLY A 195 -10.33 -30.66 1.30
CA GLY A 195 -11.46 -29.74 1.22
C GLY A 195 -11.56 -28.99 -0.13
N SER A 196 -10.87 -29.47 -1.15
CA SER A 196 -10.90 -28.87 -2.49
C SER A 196 -12.20 -29.10 -3.25
N PHE A 197 -12.94 -30.14 -2.84
CA PHE A 197 -14.24 -30.50 -3.40
C PHE A 197 -15.38 -30.12 -2.44
N ILE A 198 -16.60 -30.26 -2.94
CA ILE A 198 -17.82 -30.03 -2.18
C ILE A 198 -17.83 -30.92 -0.91
N PRO A 199 -18.24 -30.40 0.26
CA PRO A 199 -18.26 -31.16 1.49
C PRO A 199 -18.95 -32.51 1.35
N GLY A 200 -18.28 -33.59 1.83
CA GLY A 200 -18.76 -34.95 1.75
C GLY A 200 -18.44 -35.70 0.45
N PHE A 201 -17.78 -35.05 -0.54
CA PHE A 201 -17.33 -35.73 -1.74
C PHE A 201 -16.11 -36.62 -1.47
N GLU A 202 -15.08 -36.04 -0.87
CA GLU A 202 -13.80 -36.71 -0.59
C GLU A 202 -13.98 -37.86 0.42
N ASP A 203 -14.82 -37.65 1.43
CA ASP A 203 -15.09 -38.64 2.47
C ASP A 203 -15.71 -39.95 1.90
N GLN A 204 -16.50 -39.84 0.83
CA GLN A 204 -17.13 -41.02 0.21
C GLN A 204 -16.17 -41.81 -0.67
N LEU A 205 -14.99 -41.24 -1.03
CA LEU A 205 -13.96 -41.97 -1.77
C LEU A 205 -13.00 -42.74 -0.85
N ILE A 206 -13.00 -42.43 0.45
CA ILE A 206 -12.19 -43.15 1.44
C ILE A 206 -12.72 -44.59 1.56
N GLY A 207 -11.79 -45.55 1.50
CA GLY A 207 -12.09 -46.99 1.59
C GLY A 207 -12.34 -47.69 0.26
N HIS A 208 -12.35 -46.95 -0.86
CA HIS A 208 -12.43 -47.50 -2.22
C HIS A 208 -11.06 -47.89 -2.76
N ASN A 209 -11.05 -48.82 -3.71
CA ASN A 209 -9.83 -49.30 -4.34
C ASN A 209 -9.66 -48.75 -5.77
N THR A 210 -8.48 -48.95 -6.31
CA THR A 210 -8.21 -48.69 -7.73
C THR A 210 -9.18 -49.49 -8.61
N ASP A 211 -9.64 -48.88 -9.72
CA ASP A 211 -10.66 -49.36 -10.66
C ASP A 211 -12.10 -49.41 -10.14
N ASP A 212 -12.38 -48.97 -8.91
CA ASP A 212 -13.75 -48.88 -8.42
C ASP A 212 -14.52 -47.76 -9.12
N ASP A 213 -15.80 -48.07 -9.42
CA ASP A 213 -16.79 -47.08 -9.86
C ASP A 213 -17.68 -46.72 -8.64
N VAL A 214 -17.70 -45.43 -8.29
CA VAL A 214 -18.37 -44.94 -7.06
C VAL A 214 -19.39 -43.87 -7.43
N ASP A 215 -20.62 -44.02 -6.93
CA ASP A 215 -21.64 -42.98 -7.01
C ASP A 215 -21.57 -42.10 -5.75
N VAL A 216 -20.96 -40.94 -5.86
CA VAL A 216 -20.80 -39.97 -4.78
C VAL A 216 -21.99 -39.00 -4.76
N LYS A 217 -22.72 -38.95 -3.66
CA LYS A 217 -23.90 -38.09 -3.47
C LYS A 217 -23.57 -36.96 -2.53
N VAL A 218 -23.71 -35.72 -3.02
CA VAL A 218 -23.40 -34.48 -2.26
C VAL A 218 -24.46 -33.44 -2.49
N THR A 219 -24.57 -32.52 -1.54
CA THR A 219 -25.42 -31.31 -1.68
C THR A 219 -24.52 -30.09 -1.78
N PHE A 220 -24.71 -29.26 -2.80
CA PHE A 220 -24.01 -28.00 -2.93
C PHE A 220 -24.33 -27.08 -1.75
N PRO A 221 -23.35 -26.35 -1.17
CA PRO A 221 -23.62 -25.33 -0.16
C PRO A 221 -24.61 -24.27 -0.65
N GLU A 222 -25.39 -23.67 0.27
CA GLU A 222 -26.36 -22.63 -0.08
C GLU A 222 -25.70 -21.34 -0.60
N ASP A 223 -24.45 -21.08 -0.19
CA ASP A 223 -23.61 -19.96 -0.59
C ASP A 223 -22.66 -20.27 -1.76
N TYR A 224 -22.91 -21.37 -2.49
CA TYR A 224 -22.07 -21.75 -3.62
C TYR A 224 -22.07 -20.67 -4.71
N HIS A 225 -20.89 -20.35 -5.28
CA HIS A 225 -20.68 -19.27 -6.23
C HIS A 225 -21.58 -19.36 -7.48
N ALA A 226 -21.92 -20.58 -7.94
CA ALA A 226 -22.85 -20.81 -9.03
C ALA A 226 -24.28 -20.94 -8.46
N LYS A 227 -25.06 -19.88 -8.57
CA LYS A 227 -26.45 -19.78 -8.03
C LYS A 227 -27.38 -20.88 -8.56
N ASP A 228 -27.12 -21.38 -9.76
CA ASP A 228 -27.91 -22.43 -10.37
C ASP A 228 -27.67 -23.81 -9.76
N LEU A 229 -26.60 -23.99 -9.00
CA LEU A 229 -26.21 -25.22 -8.33
C LEU A 229 -26.42 -25.17 -6.80
N ALA A 230 -26.43 -23.98 -6.21
CA ALA A 230 -26.54 -23.76 -4.77
C ALA A 230 -27.74 -24.51 -4.16
N GLY A 231 -27.50 -25.25 -3.06
CA GLY A 231 -28.51 -26.03 -2.31
C GLY A 231 -29.05 -27.26 -3.03
N LYS A 232 -28.57 -27.61 -4.24
CA LYS A 232 -29.06 -28.78 -4.99
C LYS A 232 -28.27 -30.03 -4.68
N GLU A 233 -28.97 -31.17 -4.68
CA GLU A 233 -28.34 -32.50 -4.62
C GLU A 233 -27.75 -32.85 -5.99
N ALA A 234 -26.50 -33.32 -5.98
CA ALA A 234 -25.81 -33.83 -7.16
C ALA A 234 -25.29 -35.21 -6.94
N ILE A 235 -25.27 -36.01 -8.00
CA ILE A 235 -24.67 -37.33 -8.03
C ILE A 235 -23.50 -37.29 -8.99
N PHE A 236 -22.32 -37.62 -8.49
CA PHE A 236 -21.09 -37.76 -9.27
C PHE A 236 -20.79 -39.25 -9.47
N LYS A 237 -20.67 -39.64 -10.72
CA LYS A 237 -20.09 -40.94 -11.07
C LYS A 237 -18.59 -40.78 -11.10
N VAL A 238 -17.91 -41.45 -10.21
CA VAL A 238 -16.47 -41.34 -10.03
C VAL A 238 -15.83 -42.67 -10.35
N LYS A 239 -14.82 -42.66 -11.22
CA LYS A 239 -13.94 -43.82 -11.45
C LYS A 239 -12.57 -43.54 -10.85
N VAL A 240 -12.09 -44.41 -10.00
CA VAL A 240 -10.77 -44.32 -9.38
C VAL A 240 -9.75 -45.05 -10.23
N HIS A 241 -8.78 -44.31 -10.80
CA HIS A 241 -7.73 -44.87 -11.66
C HIS A 241 -6.49 -45.28 -10.87
N GLU A 242 -6.03 -44.38 -9.99
CA GLU A 242 -4.83 -44.59 -9.19
C GLU A 242 -5.03 -44.03 -7.78
N ILE A 243 -4.41 -44.70 -6.84
CA ILE A 243 -4.32 -44.24 -5.44
C ILE A 243 -2.83 -44.06 -5.15
N LYS A 244 -2.44 -42.86 -4.70
CA LYS A 244 -1.06 -42.55 -4.34
C LYS A 244 -1.02 -42.14 -2.87
N GLU A 245 -0.14 -42.76 -2.10
CA GLU A 245 0.13 -42.34 -0.73
C GLU A 245 1.30 -41.34 -0.70
N LYS A 246 1.24 -40.36 0.19
CA LYS A 246 2.36 -39.47 0.46
C LYS A 246 3.42 -40.21 1.27
N GLN A 247 4.53 -40.54 0.66
CA GLN A 247 5.69 -41.06 1.36
C GLN A 247 6.56 -39.92 1.83
N LEU A 248 6.60 -39.70 3.14
CA LEU A 248 7.42 -38.67 3.75
C LEU A 248 8.88 -39.18 3.84
N PRO A 249 9.88 -38.34 3.43
CA PRO A 249 11.27 -38.70 3.62
C PRO A 249 11.61 -38.86 5.11
N GLU A 250 12.63 -39.64 5.44
CA GLU A 250 13.13 -39.70 6.80
C GLU A 250 13.82 -38.39 7.19
N LEU A 251 13.70 -38.02 8.48
CA LEU A 251 14.39 -36.82 8.99
C LEU A 251 15.83 -37.20 9.32
N ASP A 252 16.69 -37.14 8.31
CA ASP A 252 18.13 -37.44 8.38
C ASP A 252 18.97 -36.42 7.66
N ASP A 253 20.26 -36.68 7.52
CA ASP A 253 21.21 -35.76 6.88
C ASP A 253 20.99 -35.65 5.36
N ASP A 254 20.41 -36.66 4.73
CA ASP A 254 20.07 -36.61 3.29
C ASP A 254 18.87 -35.68 3.08
N PHE A 255 17.84 -35.78 3.92
CA PHE A 255 16.74 -34.84 3.93
C PHE A 255 17.20 -33.38 4.13
N ALA A 256 18.19 -33.16 5.04
CA ALA A 256 18.70 -31.82 5.28
C ALA A 256 19.30 -31.19 4.03
N LYS A 257 20.08 -31.95 3.26
CA LYS A 257 20.70 -31.50 1.99
C LYS A 257 19.67 -31.29 0.89
N ASP A 258 18.61 -32.10 0.86
CA ASP A 258 17.54 -31.94 -0.13
C ASP A 258 16.70 -30.67 0.11
N VAL A 259 16.57 -30.26 1.38
CA VAL A 259 15.82 -29.08 1.77
C VAL A 259 16.64 -27.79 1.63
N ASP A 260 17.95 -27.87 1.91
CA ASP A 260 18.81 -26.69 1.96
C ASP A 260 20.26 -27.05 1.57
N GLU A 261 20.73 -26.54 0.44
CA GLU A 261 22.07 -26.81 -0.11
C GLU A 261 23.23 -26.27 0.77
N ASP A 262 22.94 -25.39 1.71
CA ASP A 262 23.94 -24.78 2.60
C ASP A 262 24.18 -25.59 3.90
N VAL A 263 23.48 -26.71 4.08
CA VAL A 263 23.60 -27.55 5.29
C VAL A 263 23.98 -28.99 4.94
N ASP A 264 24.80 -29.62 5.77
CA ASP A 264 25.26 -30.99 5.56
C ASP A 264 24.55 -32.00 6.48
N THR A 265 23.97 -31.52 7.59
CA THR A 265 23.38 -32.40 8.61
C THR A 265 22.01 -31.90 9.10
N LEU A 266 21.19 -32.82 9.59
CA LEU A 266 19.91 -32.48 10.21
C LEU A 266 20.06 -31.53 11.41
N ALA A 267 21.17 -31.63 12.16
CA ALA A 267 21.45 -30.73 13.28
C ALA A 267 21.66 -29.29 12.80
N GLU A 268 22.42 -29.10 11.71
CA GLU A 268 22.61 -27.77 11.09
C GLU A 268 21.33 -27.20 10.53
N LEU A 269 20.49 -28.03 9.90
CA LEU A 269 19.17 -27.62 9.42
C LEU A 269 18.27 -27.15 10.57
N LYS A 270 18.26 -27.88 11.71
CA LYS A 270 17.54 -27.48 12.93
C LYS A 270 18.02 -26.15 13.47
N ASP A 271 19.33 -25.96 13.57
CA ASP A 271 19.92 -24.70 14.05
C ASP A 271 19.62 -23.52 13.11
N LYS A 272 19.69 -23.73 11.80
CA LYS A 272 19.33 -22.73 10.79
C LYS A 272 17.84 -22.36 10.88
N THR A 273 16.96 -23.36 10.90
CA THR A 273 15.51 -23.16 11.05
C THR A 273 15.16 -22.43 12.36
N LYS A 274 15.84 -22.77 13.47
CA LYS A 274 15.66 -22.08 14.75
C LYS A 274 16.06 -20.59 14.67
N LYS A 275 17.15 -20.28 13.99
CA LYS A 275 17.57 -18.89 13.77
C LYS A 275 16.59 -18.13 12.89
N GLU A 276 16.13 -18.72 11.80
CA GLU A 276 15.14 -18.12 10.89
C GLU A 276 13.81 -17.82 11.62
N LEU A 277 13.33 -18.78 12.42
CA LEU A 277 12.13 -18.61 13.24
C LEU A 277 12.32 -17.51 14.30
N GLN A 278 13.50 -17.46 14.93
CA GLN A 278 13.83 -16.42 15.91
C GLN A 278 13.86 -15.04 15.27
N GLU A 279 14.56 -14.87 14.14
CA GLU A 279 14.60 -13.61 13.39
C GLU A 279 13.18 -13.17 12.94
N ASN A 280 12.37 -14.11 12.48
CA ASN A 280 10.98 -13.82 12.10
C ASN A 280 10.13 -13.37 13.30
N LYS A 281 10.22 -14.08 14.44
CA LYS A 281 9.49 -13.69 15.67
C LYS A 281 9.98 -12.36 16.21
N ASP A 282 11.28 -12.11 16.21
CA ASP A 282 11.87 -10.84 16.66
C ASP A 282 11.42 -9.66 15.77
N ASN A 283 11.41 -9.85 14.46
CA ASN A 283 10.92 -8.84 13.51
C ASN A 283 9.41 -8.58 13.70
N GLN A 284 8.61 -9.62 13.86
CA GLN A 284 7.18 -9.48 14.13
C GLN A 284 6.91 -8.77 15.48
N ALA A 285 7.67 -9.16 16.52
CA ALA A 285 7.58 -8.50 17.82
C ALA A 285 7.98 -7.04 17.76
N LYS A 286 9.07 -6.72 17.04
CA LYS A 286 9.51 -5.34 16.82
C LYS A 286 8.42 -4.52 16.12
N ALA A 287 7.86 -5.01 15.02
CA ALA A 287 6.79 -4.34 14.29
C ALA A 287 5.54 -4.14 15.18
N ALA A 288 5.15 -5.16 15.96
CA ALA A 288 4.01 -5.05 16.86
C ALA A 288 4.23 -4.02 17.99
N ILE A 289 5.47 -3.91 18.50
CA ILE A 289 5.83 -2.90 19.51
C ILE A 289 5.80 -1.50 18.88
N GLU A 290 6.38 -1.34 17.68
CA GLU A 290 6.37 -0.07 16.94
C GLU A 290 4.94 0.39 16.69
N ASP A 291 4.09 -0.47 16.14
CA ASP A 291 2.68 -0.16 15.87
C ASP A 291 1.92 0.22 17.14
N ALA A 292 2.09 -0.54 18.23
CA ALA A 292 1.41 -0.26 19.48
C ALA A 292 1.88 1.05 20.12
N ALA A 293 3.19 1.32 20.10
CA ALA A 293 3.77 2.52 20.66
C ALA A 293 3.38 3.78 19.87
N ILE A 294 3.39 3.69 18.54
CA ILE A 294 2.95 4.77 17.65
C ILE A 294 1.46 5.06 17.86
N ASN A 295 0.60 4.03 17.89
CA ASN A 295 -0.82 4.20 18.12
C ASN A 295 -1.10 4.88 19.46
N ALA A 296 -0.41 4.48 20.53
CA ALA A 296 -0.53 5.11 21.83
C ALA A 296 -0.07 6.58 21.81
N ALA A 297 1.00 6.91 21.08
CA ALA A 297 1.44 8.30 20.92
C ALA A 297 0.43 9.14 20.13
N VAL A 298 -0.20 8.55 19.10
CA VAL A 298 -1.26 9.21 18.31
C VAL A 298 -2.51 9.47 19.16
N GLU A 299 -2.93 8.50 19.97
CA GLU A 299 -4.08 8.65 20.88
C GLU A 299 -3.85 9.74 21.94
N ASN A 300 -2.62 9.90 22.41
CA ASN A 300 -2.25 10.93 23.38
C ASN A 300 -2.11 12.33 22.76
N ALA A 301 -1.92 12.42 21.46
CA ALA A 301 -1.77 13.69 20.77
C ALA A 301 -3.13 14.37 20.52
N LYS A 302 -3.13 15.69 20.50
CA LYS A 302 -4.29 16.48 20.07
C LYS A 302 -3.97 17.11 18.72
N ILE A 303 -4.67 16.66 17.71
CA ILE A 303 -4.53 17.12 16.33
C ILE A 303 -5.73 18.00 16.01
N GLN A 304 -5.49 19.15 15.39
CA GLN A 304 -6.56 20.00 14.85
C GLN A 304 -7.27 19.29 13.69
N ASP A 305 -8.42 19.83 13.26
CA ASP A 305 -9.20 19.25 12.17
C ASP A 305 -8.33 19.05 10.91
N ILE A 306 -8.29 17.82 10.42
CA ILE A 306 -7.50 17.45 9.25
C ILE A 306 -8.26 17.86 8.00
N PRO A 307 -7.66 18.65 7.07
CA PRO A 307 -8.30 19.00 5.82
C PRO A 307 -8.61 17.78 4.97
N GLN A 308 -9.77 17.78 4.33
CA GLN A 308 -10.18 16.69 3.42
C GLN A 308 -9.16 16.49 2.29
N SER A 309 -8.50 17.54 1.85
CA SER A 309 -7.45 17.49 0.83
C SER A 309 -6.28 16.57 1.22
N MET A 310 -5.88 16.55 2.50
CA MET A 310 -4.83 15.64 2.98
C MET A 310 -5.29 14.17 2.95
N LEU A 311 -6.54 13.91 3.34
CA LEU A 311 -7.14 12.56 3.30
C LEU A 311 -7.25 12.05 1.85
N ASP A 312 -7.68 12.93 0.96
CA ASP A 312 -7.80 12.62 -0.47
C ASP A 312 -6.44 12.37 -1.12
N GLU A 313 -5.42 13.13 -0.74
CA GLU A 313 -4.05 12.96 -1.24
C GLU A 313 -3.44 11.65 -0.75
N ASP A 314 -3.58 11.33 0.55
CA ASP A 314 -3.13 10.05 1.10
C ASP A 314 -3.82 8.87 0.41
N THR A 315 -5.15 8.93 0.27
CA THR A 315 -5.96 7.93 -0.42
C THR A 315 -5.47 7.69 -1.86
N ASN A 316 -5.25 8.77 -2.61
CA ASN A 316 -4.77 8.70 -3.99
C ASN A 316 -3.35 8.11 -4.07
N ARG A 317 -2.47 8.52 -3.16
CA ARG A 317 -1.10 8.01 -3.07
C ARG A 317 -1.08 6.51 -2.79
N GLN A 318 -1.85 6.04 -1.81
CA GLN A 318 -1.95 4.62 -1.47
C GLN A 318 -2.51 3.80 -2.63
N MET A 319 -3.57 4.29 -3.27
CA MET A 319 -4.14 3.63 -4.45
C MET A 319 -3.13 3.53 -5.60
N GLN A 320 -2.39 4.61 -5.87
CA GLN A 320 -1.35 4.62 -6.92
C GLN A 320 -0.22 3.65 -6.60
N GLN A 321 0.25 3.61 -5.35
CA GLN A 321 1.29 2.65 -4.91
C GLN A 321 0.81 1.21 -5.07
N TYR A 322 -0.42 0.91 -4.68
CA TYR A 322 -1.02 -0.41 -4.85
C TYR A 322 -1.07 -0.84 -6.32
N LEU A 323 -1.58 0.03 -7.19
CA LEU A 323 -1.67 -0.24 -8.63
C LEU A 323 -0.29 -0.35 -9.29
N ALA A 324 0.69 0.45 -8.85
CA ALA A 324 2.07 0.34 -9.31
C ALA A 324 2.72 -0.99 -8.91
N GLY A 325 2.47 -1.46 -7.68
CA GLY A 325 2.91 -2.78 -7.21
C GLY A 325 2.33 -3.93 -8.06
N MET A 326 1.04 -3.86 -8.39
CA MET A 326 0.40 -4.81 -9.31
C MET A 326 1.04 -4.79 -10.72
N GLN A 327 1.36 -3.61 -11.22
CA GLN A 327 1.99 -3.46 -12.53
C GLN A 327 3.39 -4.08 -12.58
N GLN A 328 4.15 -4.01 -11.48
CA GLN A 328 5.45 -4.69 -11.38
C GLN A 328 5.31 -6.22 -11.44
N GLN A 329 4.16 -6.77 -10.98
CA GLN A 329 3.82 -8.18 -11.10
C GLN A 329 3.22 -8.55 -12.47
N GLY A 330 3.19 -7.61 -13.43
CA GLY A 330 2.67 -7.83 -14.78
C GLY A 330 1.16 -7.64 -14.92
N ILE A 331 0.46 -7.20 -13.87
CA ILE A 331 -0.99 -6.96 -13.87
C ILE A 331 -1.24 -5.47 -14.07
N SER A 332 -1.71 -5.08 -15.27
CA SER A 332 -2.09 -3.68 -15.49
C SER A 332 -3.34 -3.29 -14.68
N PRO A 333 -3.52 -2.00 -14.31
CA PRO A 333 -4.73 -1.55 -13.61
C PRO A 333 -6.03 -1.95 -14.33
N GLN A 334 -6.06 -1.89 -15.66
CA GLN A 334 -7.22 -2.30 -16.46
C GLN A 334 -7.50 -3.79 -16.33
N MET A 335 -6.46 -4.63 -16.37
CA MET A 335 -6.59 -6.07 -16.18
C MET A 335 -7.08 -6.40 -14.75
N TYR A 336 -6.54 -5.72 -13.74
CA TYR A 336 -6.99 -5.86 -12.36
C TYR A 336 -8.49 -5.59 -12.22
N PHE A 337 -8.99 -4.46 -12.72
CA PHE A 337 -10.41 -4.11 -12.66
C PHE A 337 -11.31 -5.08 -13.46
N GLN A 338 -10.80 -5.64 -14.56
CA GLN A 338 -11.54 -6.65 -15.34
C GLN A 338 -11.66 -8.00 -14.62
N ILE A 339 -10.57 -8.46 -13.99
CA ILE A 339 -10.54 -9.74 -13.28
C ILE A 339 -11.34 -9.70 -11.99
N THR A 340 -11.18 -8.62 -11.20
CA THR A 340 -11.84 -8.49 -9.90
C THR A 340 -13.27 -7.98 -9.98
N GLY A 341 -13.64 -7.33 -11.09
CA GLY A 341 -14.92 -6.61 -11.21
C GLY A 341 -15.03 -5.37 -10.32
N THR A 342 -13.96 -5.01 -9.60
CA THR A 342 -13.89 -3.82 -8.73
C THR A 342 -13.83 -2.57 -9.59
N LYS A 343 -14.44 -1.48 -9.14
CA LYS A 343 -14.33 -0.17 -9.79
C LYS A 343 -13.30 0.68 -9.07
N GLU A 344 -12.73 1.62 -9.79
CA GLU A 344 -11.75 2.57 -9.23
C GLU A 344 -12.30 3.31 -7.99
N ASP A 345 -13.58 3.73 -8.03
CA ASP A 345 -14.25 4.39 -6.91
C ASP A 345 -14.40 3.48 -5.68
N ASP A 346 -14.57 2.17 -5.87
CA ASP A 346 -14.70 1.22 -4.76
C ASP A 346 -13.33 0.96 -4.13
N LEU A 347 -12.28 0.86 -4.95
CA LEU A 347 -10.90 0.78 -4.48
C LEU A 347 -10.51 2.05 -3.72
N LYS A 348 -10.88 3.22 -4.22
CA LYS A 348 -10.66 4.50 -3.55
C LYS A 348 -11.34 4.56 -2.18
N LYS A 349 -12.60 4.10 -2.05
CA LYS A 349 -13.31 4.02 -0.77
C LYS A 349 -12.61 3.11 0.23
N GLN A 350 -12.07 1.98 -0.25
CA GLN A 350 -11.33 1.05 0.59
C GLN A 350 -10.09 1.72 1.20
N PHE A 351 -9.29 2.42 0.39
CA PHE A 351 -8.12 3.14 0.90
C PHE A 351 -8.47 4.35 1.77
N ALA A 352 -9.61 5.00 1.51
CA ALA A 352 -10.07 6.14 2.29
C ALA A 352 -10.46 5.75 3.73
N ALA A 353 -10.85 4.50 3.97
CA ALA A 353 -11.27 4.05 5.30
C ALA A 353 -10.18 4.25 6.37
N ASP A 354 -8.91 4.02 6.00
CA ASP A 354 -7.77 4.13 6.92
C ASP A 354 -6.95 5.41 6.73
N ALA A 355 -7.34 6.28 5.79
CA ALA A 355 -6.58 7.49 5.46
C ALA A 355 -6.43 8.43 6.67
N GLU A 356 -7.49 8.59 7.45
CA GLU A 356 -7.47 9.45 8.64
C GLU A 356 -6.43 8.99 9.66
N GLN A 357 -6.36 7.68 9.93
CA GLN A 357 -5.38 7.12 10.86
C GLN A 357 -3.95 7.29 10.34
N ARG A 358 -3.71 7.01 9.06
CA ARG A 358 -2.39 7.18 8.46
C ARG A 358 -1.93 8.64 8.48
N VAL A 359 -2.82 9.58 8.15
CA VAL A 359 -2.49 11.02 8.17
C VAL A 359 -2.22 11.48 9.60
N LYS A 360 -3.02 11.06 10.60
CA LYS A 360 -2.75 11.34 12.01
C LYS A 360 -1.38 10.82 12.44
N THR A 361 -1.05 9.60 12.10
CA THR A 361 0.24 8.99 12.41
C THR A 361 1.40 9.80 11.82
N ASN A 362 1.32 10.17 10.54
CA ASN A 362 2.37 10.98 9.91
C ASN A 362 2.52 12.35 10.58
N LEU A 363 1.42 13.04 10.86
CA LEU A 363 1.45 14.34 11.54
C LEU A 363 2.08 14.27 12.93
N VAL A 364 1.77 13.22 13.70
CA VAL A 364 2.35 13.02 15.04
C VAL A 364 3.84 12.69 14.95
N LEU A 365 4.26 11.83 14.02
CA LEU A 365 5.67 11.49 13.81
C LEU A 365 6.48 12.72 13.37
N GLU A 366 5.95 13.54 12.46
CA GLU A 366 6.58 14.81 12.08
C GLU A 366 6.71 15.78 13.28
N ALA A 367 5.67 15.88 14.11
CA ALA A 367 5.74 16.69 15.31
C ALA A 367 6.77 16.15 16.32
N ILE A 368 6.95 14.83 16.43
CA ILE A 368 7.99 14.21 17.26
C ILE A 368 9.39 14.49 16.70
N VAL A 369 9.56 14.49 15.36
CA VAL A 369 10.82 14.87 14.71
C VAL A 369 11.23 16.28 15.13
N ASP A 370 10.29 17.21 15.13
CA ASP A 370 10.53 18.61 15.50
C ASP A 370 10.77 18.77 17.01
N ASP A 371 9.98 18.13 17.87
CA ASP A 371 10.11 18.20 19.33
C ASP A 371 11.42 17.59 19.84
N ALA A 372 11.86 16.48 19.23
CA ALA A 372 13.08 15.79 19.61
C ALA A 372 14.33 16.26 18.82
N ASP A 373 14.21 17.28 17.96
CA ASP A 373 15.27 17.83 17.11
C ASP A 373 16.03 16.73 16.32
N LEU A 374 15.26 15.81 15.72
CA LEU A 374 15.83 14.67 14.99
C LEU A 374 16.35 15.13 13.63
N ALA A 375 17.65 14.88 13.38
CA ALA A 375 18.30 15.22 12.13
C ALA A 375 18.81 13.96 11.41
N ALA A 376 18.78 13.98 10.09
CA ALA A 376 19.48 13.00 9.26
C ALA A 376 20.91 13.49 8.98
N THR A 377 21.89 12.62 9.19
CA THR A 377 23.28 12.92 8.87
C THR A 377 23.59 12.55 7.42
N GLU A 378 24.62 13.17 6.84
CA GLU A 378 25.08 12.83 5.49
C GLU A 378 25.46 11.34 5.34
N ASP A 379 26.00 10.72 6.40
CA ASP A 379 26.40 9.32 6.39
C ASP A 379 25.18 8.39 6.39
N GLU A 380 24.11 8.74 7.11
CA GLU A 380 22.85 8.00 7.07
C GLU A 380 22.17 8.10 5.70
N ILE A 381 22.19 9.28 5.09
CA ILE A 381 21.65 9.46 3.73
C ILE A 381 22.44 8.61 2.71
N LYS A 382 23.78 8.57 2.82
CA LYS A 382 24.62 7.73 1.95
C LYS A 382 24.36 6.24 2.18
N ALA A 383 24.22 5.81 3.44
CA ALA A 383 23.89 4.42 3.78
C ALA A 383 22.54 4.01 3.19
N GLU A 384 21.53 4.85 3.35
CA GLU A 384 20.17 4.61 2.80
C GLU A 384 20.21 4.47 1.26
N ILE A 385 20.94 5.35 0.56
CA ILE A 385 21.11 5.26 -0.89
C ILE A 385 21.77 3.94 -1.28
N SER A 386 22.81 3.51 -0.54
CA SER A 386 23.53 2.27 -0.82
C SER A 386 22.65 1.04 -0.58
N ASP A 387 21.83 1.06 0.47
CA ASP A 387 20.94 -0.05 0.80
C ASP A 387 19.77 -0.16 -0.19
N LEU A 388 19.15 0.96 -0.59
CA LEU A 388 18.16 1.00 -1.67
C LEU A 388 18.76 0.52 -2.99
N ALA A 389 19.99 0.92 -3.32
CA ALA A 389 20.68 0.47 -4.53
C ALA A 389 20.85 -1.06 -4.56
N LYS A 390 21.22 -1.67 -3.43
CA LYS A 390 21.35 -3.14 -3.28
C LYS A 390 20.00 -3.81 -3.37
N GLN A 391 18.99 -3.31 -2.66
CA GLN A 391 17.66 -3.88 -2.58
C GLN A 391 16.97 -3.94 -3.95
N TYR A 392 17.11 -2.89 -4.75
CA TYR A 392 16.48 -2.79 -6.08
C TYR A 392 17.41 -3.17 -7.24
N GLY A 393 18.67 -3.60 -6.97
CA GLY A 393 19.62 -3.94 -8.01
C GLY A 393 19.99 -2.75 -8.92
N MET A 394 19.94 -1.53 -8.39
CA MET A 394 20.19 -0.26 -9.08
C MET A 394 21.59 0.28 -8.74
N LYS A 395 22.08 1.23 -9.55
CA LYS A 395 23.25 2.01 -9.18
C LYS A 395 22.86 3.17 -8.25
N GLU A 396 23.73 3.55 -7.31
CA GLU A 396 23.49 4.68 -6.39
C GLU A 396 23.10 5.99 -7.10
N ASP A 397 23.73 6.27 -8.26
CA ASP A 397 23.40 7.46 -9.05
C ASP A 397 21.95 7.42 -9.59
N GLN A 398 21.41 6.24 -9.87
CA GLN A 398 20.02 6.08 -10.30
C GLN A 398 19.06 6.34 -9.15
N VAL A 399 19.38 5.88 -7.94
CA VAL A 399 18.61 6.16 -6.73
C VAL A 399 18.60 7.66 -6.43
N LYS A 400 19.75 8.35 -6.49
CA LYS A 400 19.88 9.80 -6.30
C LYS A 400 19.08 10.62 -7.33
N ASN A 401 18.95 10.11 -8.54
CA ASN A 401 18.14 10.80 -9.58
C ASN A 401 16.63 10.52 -9.43
N ALA A 402 16.25 9.41 -8.83
CA ALA A 402 14.85 9.01 -8.62
C ALA A 402 14.26 9.62 -7.34
N LEU A 403 15.07 9.76 -6.29
CA LEU A 403 14.66 10.30 -4.99
C LEU A 403 15.44 11.58 -4.68
N SER A 404 14.71 12.61 -4.27
CA SER A 404 15.38 13.85 -3.81
C SER A 404 16.04 13.63 -2.44
N GLU A 405 17.10 14.37 -2.16
CA GLU A 405 17.78 14.36 -0.86
C GLU A 405 16.83 14.75 0.27
N ASP A 406 15.91 15.68 0.00
CA ASP A 406 14.88 16.11 0.96
C ASP A 406 13.93 14.95 1.33
N MET A 407 13.52 14.12 0.37
CA MET A 407 12.68 12.94 0.63
C MET A 407 13.41 11.92 1.50
N LEU A 408 14.66 11.60 1.16
CA LEU A 408 15.48 10.67 1.94
C LEU A 408 15.71 11.19 3.37
N THR A 409 15.99 12.48 3.49
CA THR A 409 16.15 13.15 4.79
C THR A 409 14.89 13.06 5.62
N HIS A 410 13.73 13.28 5.01
CA HIS A 410 12.43 13.17 5.68
C HIS A 410 12.17 11.74 6.16
N ASP A 411 12.36 10.75 5.28
CA ASP A 411 12.12 9.33 5.61
C ASP A 411 13.03 8.85 6.76
N ILE A 412 14.32 9.25 6.74
CA ILE A 412 15.25 8.92 7.83
C ILE A 412 14.79 9.55 9.16
N LYS A 413 14.34 10.81 9.13
CA LYS A 413 13.84 11.49 10.34
C LYS A 413 12.60 10.80 10.89
N ILE A 414 11.64 10.44 10.04
CA ILE A 414 10.42 9.71 10.45
C ILE A 414 10.80 8.36 11.05
N ARG A 415 11.71 7.61 10.42
CA ARG A 415 12.19 6.33 10.97
C ARG A 415 12.82 6.51 12.36
N LYS A 416 13.64 7.54 12.55
CA LYS A 416 14.21 7.86 13.86
C LYS A 416 13.14 8.22 14.91
N ALA A 417 12.05 8.86 14.51
CA ALA A 417 10.93 9.13 15.41
C ALA A 417 10.22 7.84 15.81
N VAL A 418 9.99 6.93 14.85
CA VAL A 418 9.46 5.58 15.11
C VAL A 418 10.35 4.83 16.09
N ASP A 419 11.65 4.74 15.83
CA ASP A 419 12.62 4.06 16.69
C ASP A 419 12.63 4.70 18.10
N LEU A 420 12.63 6.03 18.20
CA LEU A 420 12.61 6.74 19.49
C LEU A 420 11.38 6.40 20.34
N VAL A 421 10.20 6.33 19.71
CA VAL A 421 8.95 5.99 20.39
C VAL A 421 8.96 4.53 20.82
N ALA A 422 9.32 3.62 19.90
CA ALA A 422 9.34 2.19 20.14
C ALA A 422 10.40 1.76 21.18
N ASP A 423 11.63 2.27 21.07
CA ASP A 423 12.72 1.94 22.00
C ASP A 423 12.46 2.45 23.42
N SER A 424 11.68 3.53 23.57
CA SER A 424 11.28 4.05 24.87
C SER A 424 10.10 3.28 25.48
N ALA A 425 9.40 2.45 24.70
CA ALA A 425 8.18 1.78 25.14
C ALA A 425 8.44 0.76 26.26
N LYS A 426 7.49 0.64 27.17
CA LYS A 426 7.50 -0.31 28.28
C LYS A 426 6.58 -1.48 27.98
N GLN A 427 7.14 -2.66 27.80
CA GLN A 427 6.34 -3.85 27.60
C GLN A 427 5.69 -4.28 28.93
N VAL A 428 4.36 -4.36 28.93
CA VAL A 428 3.55 -4.82 30.07
C VAL A 428 2.79 -6.08 29.67
N GLU A 429 2.59 -6.98 30.63
CA GLU A 429 1.73 -8.15 30.40
C GLU A 429 0.31 -7.69 30.12
N LYS A 430 -0.33 -8.24 29.07
CA LYS A 430 -1.74 -7.95 28.78
C LYS A 430 -2.55 -8.31 30.01
N ALA A 431 -3.27 -7.37 30.60
CA ALA A 431 -4.26 -7.69 31.61
C ALA A 431 -5.27 -8.62 30.95
N ASP A 432 -5.38 -9.87 31.47
CA ASP A 432 -6.39 -10.82 31.03
C ASP A 432 -7.76 -10.15 31.12
N ASP A 433 -8.42 -10.00 29.97
CA ASP A 433 -9.84 -9.71 29.90
C ASP A 433 -10.56 -10.88 30.59
N LYS A 434 -10.74 -10.77 31.91
CA LYS A 434 -11.68 -11.64 32.62
C LYS A 434 -13.03 -11.39 31.99
N LYS A 435 -13.43 -12.30 31.07
CA LYS A 435 -14.82 -12.47 30.71
C LYS A 435 -15.60 -12.62 32.01
N GLU A 436 -16.34 -11.61 32.37
CA GLU A 436 -17.42 -11.74 33.33
C GLU A 436 -18.47 -12.67 32.70
N ASP A 437 -18.39 -13.96 33.08
CA ASP A 437 -19.54 -14.84 33.02
C ASP A 437 -20.62 -14.30 33.95
N LYS A 438 -21.66 -13.76 33.38
CA LYS A 438 -22.97 -13.58 34.01
C LYS A 438 -24.06 -13.99 33.04
#